data_f7dbb80eadcc48c22684bd31f9c53508
#
_entry.id   f7dbb80eadcc48c22684bd31f9c53508
#
_cell.length_a   1.000
_cell.length_b   1.000
_cell.length_c   1.000
_cell.angle_alpha   90.00
_cell.angle_beta   90.00
_cell.angle_gamma   90.00
#
_symmetry.space_group_name_H-M   'P 1'
#
loop_
_entity.id
_entity.type
_entity.pdbx_description
1 polymer ?
#
loop_
_entity_poly.entity_id
_entity_poly.type
_entity_poly.pdbx_seq_one_letter_code
_entity_poly.pdbx_strand_id
1 'polypeptide(L)'
;MRKYPIIILALLFMLFGSGINPARAAAGFSNVSVSFRHSDSRFVITGNFGDLAGKMVTLLIFDPEGKPVYIDQGLTGARGAFSFQGPVSRPVKGLYKIRLGGEGNDAPYETEYEYKQPQITGGGGSGGGGSSSPAPASAVDLGNSASSQVREEHGRQVQETVLDEARAAAALSQVAVRGEVNLTVSGTAAENRITIPSPVFKIMEEKAVTLEIQTESAGYTLPLQALEGQKANGGLVLTISKIKAEEEKQWRQAMAAAGLELAVTPVEFKVEVINDGQKQEVRQFNRYVSRTLYYAGTGQENLVGVVLNADGSFAPVPTLVTRENGKVAVVIKRRSNSTYAVVAASRRTFADLNQHWARKEVEQLAGRMIIKGIDAKRFNPAGKVTRAELAAMLVRALGLSEQQTGSAKAFSDVPAQAWYARAVAEATAAGLLVGYQDGRFRPLQPVSREEMAVILVRAMKLAGTEVKPETKAELAKLQDWQQISTWAQEDVAAAVKLELFAGDEKGRFNGGNKASRAETALVLQRLLVKAGLM
;
A
#
# COMPACT_ATOMS: atom_id res chain seq x y z
N MET A 1 22.00 -26.77 -15.57
CA MET A 1 20.92 -27.51 -16.26
C MET A 1 20.44 -28.65 -15.38
N ARG A 2 19.31 -28.48 -14.70
CA ARG A 2 18.50 -29.58 -14.08
C ARG A 2 17.19 -28.98 -13.60
N LYS A 3 16.12 -29.14 -14.42
CA LYS A 3 14.90 -29.91 -14.18
C LYS A 3 14.01 -29.41 -13.00
N TYR A 4 13.32 -28.27 -13.16
CA TYR A 4 12.19 -27.94 -12.31
C TYR A 4 10.91 -27.45 -13.04
N PRO A 5 10.81 -27.37 -14.39
CA PRO A 5 9.54 -26.96 -15.01
C PRO A 5 8.52 -28.10 -15.22
N ILE A 6 8.89 -29.38 -14.97
CA ILE A 6 8.01 -30.53 -15.31
C ILE A 6 7.06 -30.89 -14.16
N ILE A 7 7.40 -30.57 -12.91
CA ILE A 7 6.56 -30.92 -11.75
C ILE A 7 5.30 -30.06 -11.65
N ILE A 8 5.35 -28.80 -12.09
CA ILE A 8 4.19 -27.90 -12.07
C ILE A 8 3.13 -28.31 -13.09
N LEU A 9 3.53 -28.85 -14.25
CA LEU A 9 2.60 -29.29 -15.29
C LEU A 9 1.95 -30.64 -14.96
N ALA A 10 2.64 -31.55 -14.28
CA ALA A 10 2.10 -32.85 -13.86
C ALA A 10 1.06 -32.72 -12.73
N LEU A 11 1.24 -31.77 -11.80
CA LEU A 11 0.25 -31.49 -10.75
C LEU A 11 -1.03 -30.81 -11.28
N LEU A 12 -0.96 -30.08 -12.37
CA LEU A 12 -2.13 -29.46 -13.00
C LEU A 12 -3.05 -30.49 -13.69
N PHE A 13 -2.50 -31.62 -14.16
CA PHE A 13 -3.29 -32.66 -14.88
C PHE A 13 -4.00 -33.65 -13.95
N MET A 14 -3.59 -33.80 -12.69
CA MET A 14 -4.28 -34.65 -11.71
C MET A 14 -5.46 -33.97 -10.97
N LEU A 15 -5.75 -32.71 -11.26
CA LEU A 15 -6.77 -31.93 -10.56
C LEU A 15 -8.17 -31.92 -11.25
N PHE A 16 -8.37 -32.66 -12.34
CA PHE A 16 -9.67 -32.76 -13.02
C PHE A 16 -10.32 -34.14 -12.80
N GLY A 17 -10.59 -34.48 -11.55
CA GLY A 17 -11.39 -35.64 -11.19
C GLY A 17 -12.68 -35.21 -10.49
N SER A 18 -13.80 -35.39 -11.15
CA SER A 18 -15.15 -35.07 -10.65
C SER A 18 -15.56 -35.93 -9.46
N GLY A 19 -16.15 -35.30 -8.45
CA GLY A 19 -16.88 -36.01 -7.39
C GLY A 19 -16.89 -35.27 -6.06
N ILE A 20 -18.02 -34.66 -5.75
CA ILE A 20 -18.29 -33.96 -4.49
C ILE A 20 -18.59 -35.00 -3.41
N ASN A 21 -17.80 -35.06 -2.35
CA ASN A 21 -18.18 -35.68 -1.08
C ASN A 21 -17.63 -34.83 0.09
N PRO A 22 -18.39 -34.67 1.19
CA PRO A 22 -18.00 -33.78 2.28
C PRO A 22 -16.84 -34.35 3.09
N ALA A 23 -15.88 -33.48 3.40
CA ALA A 23 -14.81 -33.60 4.40
C ALA A 23 -14.18 -34.99 4.56
N ARG A 24 -13.37 -35.39 3.61
CA ARG A 24 -12.40 -36.48 3.83
C ARG A 24 -11.14 -35.85 4.41
N ALA A 25 -10.87 -36.12 5.67
CA ALA A 25 -9.59 -35.74 6.29
C ALA A 25 -8.46 -36.39 5.45
N ALA A 26 -7.80 -35.60 4.65
CA ALA A 26 -6.60 -36.05 3.93
C ALA A 26 -5.51 -36.27 4.98
N ALA A 27 -4.91 -37.45 4.97
CA ALA A 27 -3.87 -37.83 5.91
C ALA A 27 -2.76 -36.74 5.96
N GLY A 28 -2.46 -36.22 7.13
CA GLY A 28 -1.37 -35.28 7.37
C GLY A 28 -1.77 -33.85 7.67
N PHE A 29 -2.93 -33.36 7.27
CA PHE A 29 -3.41 -32.01 7.65
C PHE A 29 -4.23 -32.05 8.92
N SER A 30 -3.92 -31.14 9.87
CA SER A 30 -4.65 -30.97 11.13
C SER A 30 -4.76 -29.47 11.50
N ASN A 31 -5.75 -29.16 12.35
CA ASN A 31 -5.98 -27.80 12.84
C ASN A 31 -6.08 -26.73 11.74
N VAL A 32 -6.59 -27.09 10.55
CA VAL A 32 -6.74 -26.16 9.44
C VAL A 32 -7.84 -25.17 9.76
N SER A 33 -7.49 -23.89 9.74
CA SER A 33 -8.41 -22.77 9.93
C SER A 33 -8.36 -21.87 8.70
N VAL A 34 -9.54 -21.44 8.24
CA VAL A 34 -9.70 -20.51 7.14
C VAL A 34 -10.53 -19.33 7.60
N SER A 35 -9.99 -18.14 7.40
CA SER A 35 -10.69 -16.88 7.66
C SER A 35 -10.45 -15.90 6.51
N PHE A 36 -11.34 -14.92 6.36
CA PHE A 36 -11.16 -13.85 5.39
C PHE A 36 -11.01 -12.51 6.12
N ARG A 37 -9.91 -11.82 5.85
CA ARG A 37 -9.64 -10.51 6.42
C ARG A 37 -10.09 -9.44 5.42
N HIS A 38 -11.18 -8.74 5.75
CA HIS A 38 -11.80 -7.74 4.87
C HIS A 38 -10.92 -6.50 4.66
N SER A 39 -10.14 -6.09 5.67
CA SER A 39 -9.31 -4.87 5.63
C SER A 39 -8.27 -4.83 4.50
N ASP A 40 -7.82 -5.99 4.03
CA ASP A 40 -6.85 -6.12 2.93
C ASP A 40 -7.24 -7.20 1.90
N SER A 41 -8.48 -7.64 1.95
CA SER A 41 -9.08 -8.65 1.04
C SER A 41 -8.24 -9.92 0.93
N ARG A 42 -7.86 -10.51 2.08
CA ARG A 42 -7.02 -11.71 2.13
C ARG A 42 -7.68 -12.87 2.84
N PHE A 43 -7.55 -14.05 2.25
CA PHE A 43 -7.70 -15.28 3.01
C PHE A 43 -6.49 -15.51 3.90
N VAL A 44 -6.74 -15.85 5.15
CA VAL A 44 -5.73 -16.31 6.11
C VAL A 44 -6.00 -17.78 6.37
N ILE A 45 -5.07 -18.65 5.95
CA ILE A 45 -5.18 -20.09 6.10
C ILE A 45 -4.00 -20.55 6.97
N THR A 46 -4.31 -21.18 8.09
CA THR A 46 -3.31 -21.73 9.01
C THR A 46 -3.60 -23.19 9.31
N GLY A 47 -2.60 -23.92 9.74
CA GLY A 47 -2.77 -25.34 10.11
C GLY A 47 -1.45 -26.02 10.35
N ASN A 48 -1.50 -27.34 10.44
CA ASN A 48 -0.33 -28.22 10.55
C ASN A 48 -0.36 -29.27 9.45
N PHE A 49 0.80 -29.60 8.89
CA PHE A 49 0.98 -30.71 7.96
C PHE A 49 2.12 -31.60 8.44
N GLY A 50 1.76 -32.78 8.94
CA GLY A 50 2.67 -33.64 9.67
C GLY A 50 3.24 -32.97 10.94
N ASP A 51 4.28 -33.58 11.52
CA ASP A 51 4.93 -33.09 12.74
C ASP A 51 6.32 -32.51 12.49
N LEU A 52 6.77 -32.45 11.22
CA LEU A 52 8.12 -32.05 10.83
C LEU A 52 8.14 -30.68 10.16
N ALA A 53 9.17 -29.91 10.47
CA ALA A 53 9.49 -28.68 9.74
C ALA A 53 10.09 -29.00 8.35
N GLY A 54 9.95 -28.06 7.42
CA GLY A 54 10.58 -28.14 6.09
C GLY A 54 9.81 -28.96 5.05
N LYS A 55 8.57 -29.38 5.33
CA LYS A 55 7.69 -30.03 4.33
C LYS A 55 7.01 -28.97 3.47
N MET A 56 6.95 -29.24 2.15
CA MET A 56 6.27 -28.35 1.22
C MET A 56 4.74 -28.47 1.35
N VAL A 57 4.07 -27.34 1.51
CA VAL A 57 2.61 -27.21 1.43
C VAL A 57 2.25 -26.27 0.30
N THR A 58 1.31 -26.68 -0.55
CA THR A 58 0.77 -25.88 -1.66
C THR A 58 -0.65 -25.48 -1.34
N LEU A 59 -0.98 -24.20 -1.51
CA LEU A 59 -2.33 -23.65 -1.37
C LEU A 59 -2.90 -23.26 -2.73
N LEU A 60 -4.14 -23.65 -3.01
CA LEU A 60 -4.96 -23.12 -4.10
C LEU A 60 -6.28 -22.62 -3.54
N ILE A 61 -6.70 -21.45 -3.99
CA ILE A 61 -8.04 -20.87 -3.69
C ILE A 61 -8.79 -20.71 -5.00
N PHE A 62 -10.00 -21.23 -5.04
CA PHE A 62 -10.92 -21.09 -6.17
C PHE A 62 -12.09 -20.20 -5.75
N ASP A 63 -12.53 -19.33 -6.66
CA ASP A 63 -13.73 -18.52 -6.47
C ASP A 63 -15.02 -19.37 -6.60
N PRO A 64 -16.20 -18.81 -6.32
CA PRO A 64 -17.47 -19.51 -6.44
C PRO A 64 -17.79 -20.04 -7.84
N GLU A 65 -17.13 -19.51 -8.88
CA GLU A 65 -17.27 -19.97 -10.27
C GLU A 65 -16.29 -21.11 -10.59
N GLY A 66 -15.45 -21.52 -9.63
CA GLY A 66 -14.45 -22.57 -9.78
C GLY A 66 -13.16 -22.13 -10.46
N LYS A 67 -12.94 -20.83 -10.63
CA LYS A 67 -11.73 -20.26 -11.22
C LYS A 67 -10.65 -20.12 -10.14
N PRO A 68 -9.39 -20.54 -10.38
CA PRO A 68 -8.31 -20.32 -9.43
C PRO A 68 -8.00 -18.81 -9.32
N VAL A 69 -8.09 -18.27 -8.11
CA VAL A 69 -7.85 -16.85 -7.81
C VAL A 69 -6.57 -16.62 -7.02
N TYR A 70 -6.05 -17.67 -6.41
CA TYR A 70 -4.76 -17.60 -5.70
C TYR A 70 -4.07 -18.96 -5.64
N ILE A 71 -2.75 -18.94 -5.77
CA ILE A 71 -1.86 -20.10 -5.58
C ILE A 71 -0.61 -19.65 -4.82
N ASP A 72 -0.18 -20.47 -3.85
CA ASP A 72 1.03 -20.22 -3.08
C ASP A 72 1.66 -21.54 -2.62
N GLN A 73 2.94 -21.49 -2.25
CA GLN A 73 3.68 -22.62 -1.72
C GLN A 73 4.58 -22.16 -0.58
N GLY A 74 4.64 -22.93 0.49
CA GLY A 74 5.45 -22.64 1.64
C GLY A 74 5.96 -23.89 2.34
N LEU A 75 7.02 -23.77 3.11
CA LEU A 75 7.54 -24.83 3.95
C LEU A 75 6.90 -24.77 5.33
N THR A 76 6.63 -25.93 5.91
CA THR A 76 6.17 -26.01 7.29
C THR A 76 7.26 -25.57 8.27
N GLY A 77 6.85 -24.87 9.30
CA GLY A 77 7.66 -24.54 10.47
C GLY A 77 7.67 -25.67 11.52
N ALA A 78 8.03 -25.32 12.76
CA ALA A 78 8.05 -26.24 13.88
C ALA A 78 6.71 -26.97 14.04
N ARG A 79 6.75 -28.29 14.30
CA ARG A 79 5.57 -29.16 14.44
C ARG A 79 4.64 -29.12 13.21
N GLY A 80 5.21 -28.97 12.01
CA GLY A 80 4.42 -28.96 10.78
C GLY A 80 3.56 -27.72 10.55
N ALA A 81 3.69 -26.66 11.32
CA ALA A 81 2.85 -25.47 11.22
C ALA A 81 3.05 -24.74 9.87
N PHE A 82 1.95 -24.33 9.24
CA PHE A 82 1.97 -23.47 8.06
C PHE A 82 0.99 -22.30 8.20
N SER A 83 1.29 -21.21 7.47
CA SER A 83 0.42 -20.03 7.39
C SER A 83 0.54 -19.39 6.02
N PHE A 84 -0.61 -19.22 5.35
CA PHE A 84 -0.72 -18.52 4.08
C PHE A 84 -1.60 -17.29 4.21
N GLN A 85 -1.30 -16.26 3.42
CA GLN A 85 -2.12 -15.04 3.32
C GLN A 85 -2.39 -14.77 1.84
N GLY A 86 -3.46 -15.36 1.32
CA GLY A 86 -3.85 -15.27 -0.08
C GLY A 86 -4.66 -14.01 -0.40
N PRO A 87 -4.11 -12.98 -1.08
CA PRO A 87 -4.90 -11.85 -1.52
C PRO A 87 -5.88 -12.28 -2.60
N VAL A 88 -7.14 -11.85 -2.46
CA VAL A 88 -8.17 -12.01 -3.49
C VAL A 88 -8.64 -10.64 -3.90
N SER A 89 -8.18 -10.18 -5.05
CA SER A 89 -8.35 -8.79 -5.52
C SER A 89 -9.81 -8.36 -5.68
N ARG A 90 -10.78 -9.28 -5.63
CA ARG A 90 -12.22 -9.03 -5.76
C ARG A 90 -12.99 -10.21 -5.23
N PRO A 91 -13.20 -10.31 -3.93
CA PRO A 91 -14.01 -11.40 -3.43
C PRO A 91 -15.47 -11.21 -3.88
N VAL A 92 -15.99 -12.18 -4.62
CA VAL A 92 -17.41 -12.25 -4.97
C VAL A 92 -18.15 -13.08 -3.93
N LYS A 93 -19.40 -12.71 -3.63
CA LYS A 93 -20.24 -13.47 -2.70
C LYS A 93 -20.37 -14.92 -3.16
N GLY A 94 -20.15 -15.88 -2.26
CA GLY A 94 -20.32 -17.29 -2.53
C GLY A 94 -19.29 -18.17 -1.85
N LEU A 95 -19.26 -19.43 -2.25
CA LEU A 95 -18.47 -20.48 -1.64
C LEU A 95 -17.12 -20.60 -2.33
N TYR A 96 -16.06 -20.19 -1.62
CA TYR A 96 -14.67 -20.37 -2.06
C TYR A 96 -14.18 -21.76 -1.69
N LYS A 97 -13.53 -22.45 -2.62
CA LYS A 97 -12.91 -23.74 -2.36
C LYS A 97 -11.42 -23.56 -2.11
N ILE A 98 -10.94 -24.08 -1.00
CA ILE A 98 -9.55 -24.04 -0.58
C ILE A 98 -8.98 -25.45 -0.63
N ARG A 99 -7.89 -25.63 -1.40
CA ARG A 99 -7.16 -26.90 -1.51
C ARG A 99 -5.75 -26.75 -0.97
N LEU A 100 -5.35 -27.68 -0.12
CA LEU A 100 -3.99 -27.79 0.39
C LEU A 100 -3.38 -29.12 -0.07
N GLY A 101 -2.28 -29.05 -0.79
CA GLY A 101 -1.46 -30.21 -1.14
C GLY A 101 -0.23 -30.26 -0.25
N GLY A 102 0.16 -31.44 0.22
CA GLY A 102 1.36 -31.63 1.03
C GLY A 102 2.37 -32.54 0.34
N GLU A 103 3.65 -32.30 0.54
CA GLU A 103 4.73 -33.11 0.00
C GLU A 103 4.61 -34.58 0.46
N GLY A 104 4.50 -35.50 -0.52
CA GLY A 104 4.33 -36.93 -0.25
C GLY A 104 2.90 -37.34 0.10
N ASN A 105 1.91 -36.46 -0.12
CA ASN A 105 0.50 -36.76 0.08
C ASN A 105 -0.25 -36.74 -1.26
N ASP A 106 -0.81 -37.88 -1.66
CA ASP A 106 -1.47 -38.06 -2.96
C ASP A 106 -2.90 -37.45 -2.99
N ALA A 107 -3.49 -37.14 -1.82
CA ALA A 107 -4.82 -36.56 -1.74
C ALA A 107 -4.78 -35.14 -1.13
N PRO A 108 -5.31 -34.12 -1.82
CA PRO A 108 -5.36 -32.79 -1.26
C PRO A 108 -6.38 -32.71 -0.10
N TYR A 109 -6.06 -31.88 0.89
CA TYR A 109 -7.06 -31.44 1.87
C TYR A 109 -7.94 -30.37 1.21
N GLU A 110 -9.25 -30.52 1.30
CA GLU A 110 -10.20 -29.57 0.74
C GLU A 110 -11.11 -29.03 1.84
N THR A 111 -11.34 -27.75 1.83
CA THR A 111 -12.30 -27.06 2.69
C THR A 111 -12.94 -25.91 1.92
N GLU A 112 -14.03 -25.40 2.45
CA GLU A 112 -14.78 -24.33 1.83
C GLU A 112 -14.93 -23.15 2.80
N TYR A 113 -15.02 -21.95 2.24
CA TYR A 113 -15.28 -20.74 2.98
C TYR A 113 -16.38 -19.94 2.29
N GLU A 114 -17.50 -19.71 2.97
CA GLU A 114 -18.57 -18.87 2.44
C GLU A 114 -18.23 -17.39 2.66
N TYR A 115 -17.82 -16.73 1.58
CA TYR A 115 -17.63 -15.28 1.59
C TYR A 115 -19.00 -14.59 1.48
N LYS A 116 -19.38 -13.88 2.54
CA LYS A 116 -20.58 -13.03 2.59
C LYS A 116 -20.14 -11.60 2.34
N GLN A 117 -20.56 -11.07 1.21
CA GLN A 117 -20.35 -9.65 0.93
C GLN A 117 -21.08 -8.86 2.05
N PRO A 118 -20.43 -7.85 2.67
CA PRO A 118 -21.10 -7.03 3.66
C PRO A 118 -22.42 -6.50 3.08
N GLN A 119 -23.55 -6.90 3.64
CA GLN A 119 -24.86 -6.39 3.21
C GLN A 119 -25.11 -5.05 3.89
N ILE A 120 -25.46 -4.07 3.08
CA ILE A 120 -26.13 -2.84 3.55
C ILE A 120 -27.59 -3.25 3.82
N THR A 121 -27.91 -3.67 5.04
CA THR A 121 -29.31 -3.92 5.45
C THR A 121 -29.86 -2.69 6.14
N GLY A 122 -30.86 -2.10 5.50
CA GLY A 122 -31.87 -1.29 6.18
C GLY A 122 -32.65 -2.16 7.17
N GLY A 123 -32.91 -1.61 8.35
CA GLY A 123 -33.31 -2.19 9.61
C GLY A 123 -34.53 -3.11 9.65
N GLY A 124 -34.57 -3.88 10.71
CA GLY A 124 -35.79 -4.57 11.19
C GLY A 124 -35.49 -5.80 12.05
N GLY A 125 -35.57 -5.66 13.28
CA GLY A 125 -35.79 -6.35 14.53
C GLY A 125 -35.78 -7.87 14.68
N SER A 126 -35.36 -8.20 15.90
CA SER A 126 -35.80 -9.29 16.82
C SER A 126 -34.97 -10.56 16.94
N GLY A 127 -34.28 -10.67 18.07
CA GLY A 127 -34.34 -11.74 19.06
C GLY A 127 -33.64 -13.06 18.81
N GLY A 128 -32.65 -13.39 19.63
CA GLY A 128 -32.23 -14.78 19.84
C GLY A 128 -30.77 -14.90 20.29
N GLY A 129 -30.57 -15.13 21.59
CA GLY A 129 -29.26 -15.27 22.22
C GLY A 129 -28.51 -16.53 21.78
N GLY A 130 -27.20 -16.35 21.56
CA GLY A 130 -26.25 -17.43 21.34
C GLY A 130 -24.84 -16.86 21.49
N SER A 131 -24.14 -17.31 22.52
CA SER A 131 -22.76 -16.95 22.81
C SER A 131 -21.86 -17.27 21.63
N SER A 132 -21.37 -16.24 20.95
CA SER A 132 -20.35 -16.35 19.89
C SER A 132 -19.26 -15.33 20.17
N SER A 133 -18.00 -15.77 20.04
CA SER A 133 -16.81 -14.93 20.03
C SER A 133 -17.03 -13.73 19.11
N PRO A 134 -16.52 -12.54 19.47
CA PRO A 134 -16.81 -11.33 18.72
C PRO A 134 -16.26 -11.42 17.30
N ALA A 135 -17.16 -11.35 16.32
CA ALA A 135 -16.82 -11.05 14.94
C ALA A 135 -16.11 -9.68 14.88
N PRO A 136 -15.16 -9.46 13.94
CA PRO A 136 -14.59 -8.14 13.76
C PRO A 136 -15.73 -7.15 13.54
N ALA A 137 -15.73 -6.10 14.35
CA ALA A 137 -16.78 -5.09 14.35
C ALA A 137 -16.91 -4.51 12.92
N SER A 138 -18.12 -4.60 12.36
CA SER A 138 -18.47 -3.92 11.12
C SER A 138 -18.26 -2.42 11.32
N ALA A 139 -17.74 -1.74 10.28
CA ALA A 139 -17.57 -0.29 10.29
C ALA A 139 -18.89 0.40 10.68
N VAL A 140 -18.82 1.37 11.59
CA VAL A 140 -20.00 2.13 12.01
C VAL A 140 -20.25 3.28 11.04
N ASP A 141 -21.47 3.33 10.49
CA ASP A 141 -21.88 4.41 9.58
C ASP A 141 -22.41 5.61 10.37
N LEU A 142 -21.79 6.76 10.16
CA LEU A 142 -22.19 8.06 10.75
C LEU A 142 -23.15 8.86 9.86
N GLY A 143 -23.60 8.33 8.74
CA GLY A 143 -24.49 9.06 7.82
C GLY A 143 -25.75 9.56 8.49
N ASN A 144 -26.36 8.74 9.36
CA ASN A 144 -27.54 9.14 10.14
C ASN A 144 -27.25 10.13 11.27
N SER A 145 -25.98 10.36 11.57
CA SER A 145 -25.54 11.33 12.58
C SER A 145 -25.07 12.65 11.96
N ALA A 146 -25.24 12.82 10.66
CA ALA A 146 -24.84 14.01 9.92
C ALA A 146 -26.04 14.82 9.46
N SER A 147 -25.87 16.13 9.39
CA SER A 147 -26.77 17.06 8.71
C SER A 147 -25.99 17.76 7.60
N SER A 148 -26.59 17.87 6.41
CA SER A 148 -25.97 18.51 5.26
C SER A 148 -26.83 19.63 4.71
N GLN A 149 -26.19 20.71 4.28
CA GLN A 149 -26.82 21.81 3.55
C GLN A 149 -25.92 22.24 2.40
N VAL A 150 -26.54 22.66 1.29
CA VAL A 150 -25.81 23.16 0.12
C VAL A 150 -25.95 24.68 0.10
N ARG A 151 -24.84 25.37 -0.09
CA ARG A 151 -24.78 26.84 -0.26
C ARG A 151 -24.01 27.17 -1.53
N GLU A 152 -24.24 28.35 -2.05
CA GLU A 152 -23.42 28.90 -3.13
C GLU A 152 -22.39 29.88 -2.53
N GLU A 153 -21.11 29.58 -2.70
CA GLU A 153 -20.00 30.42 -2.29
C GLU A 153 -19.11 30.71 -3.50
N HIS A 154 -18.93 31.99 -3.83
CA HIS A 154 -18.10 32.45 -4.96
C HIS A 154 -18.39 31.71 -6.29
N GLY A 155 -19.68 31.50 -6.60
CA GLY A 155 -20.14 30.85 -7.82
C GLY A 155 -19.91 29.32 -7.83
N ARG A 156 -19.72 28.69 -6.67
CA ARG A 156 -19.55 27.24 -6.51
C ARG A 156 -20.54 26.70 -5.48
N GLN A 157 -21.06 25.53 -5.75
CA GLN A 157 -21.83 24.79 -4.77
C GLN A 157 -20.90 24.18 -3.73
N VAL A 158 -21.12 24.53 -2.47
CA VAL A 158 -20.43 24.01 -1.29
C VAL A 158 -21.45 23.25 -0.45
N GLN A 159 -21.20 21.99 -0.22
CA GLN A 159 -21.98 21.17 0.69
C GLN A 159 -21.30 21.17 2.06
N GLU A 160 -21.96 21.72 3.04
CA GLU A 160 -21.53 21.66 4.44
C GLU A 160 -22.22 20.50 5.13
N THR A 161 -21.43 19.60 5.71
CA THR A 161 -21.90 18.44 6.48
C THR A 161 -21.33 18.54 7.88
N VAL A 162 -22.20 18.53 8.89
CA VAL A 162 -21.83 18.62 10.30
C VAL A 162 -22.34 17.39 11.04
N LEU A 163 -21.48 16.75 11.82
CA LEU A 163 -21.89 15.64 12.71
C LEU A 163 -22.65 16.19 13.92
N ASP A 164 -23.80 15.62 14.20
CA ASP A 164 -24.54 15.83 15.44
C ASP A 164 -23.83 15.16 16.60
N GLU A 165 -23.54 15.90 17.65
CA GLU A 165 -22.70 15.43 18.75
C GLU A 165 -23.30 14.22 19.47
N ALA A 166 -24.59 14.28 19.80
CA ALA A 166 -25.24 13.22 20.58
C ALA A 166 -25.40 11.94 19.77
N ARG A 167 -25.87 12.05 18.52
CA ARG A 167 -26.05 10.88 17.63
C ARG A 167 -24.73 10.24 17.25
N ALA A 168 -23.72 11.05 16.94
CA ALA A 168 -22.40 10.55 16.60
C ALA A 168 -21.71 9.88 17.80
N ALA A 169 -21.82 10.47 19.01
CA ALA A 169 -21.29 9.85 20.22
C ALA A 169 -21.96 8.49 20.52
N ALA A 170 -23.29 8.41 20.37
CA ALA A 170 -24.02 7.16 20.52
C ALA A 170 -23.59 6.08 19.52
N ALA A 171 -23.42 6.45 18.23
CA ALA A 171 -22.92 5.54 17.21
C ALA A 171 -21.48 5.09 17.51
N LEU A 172 -20.59 6.01 17.87
CA LEU A 172 -19.20 5.74 18.21
C LEU A 172 -19.04 4.87 19.47
N SER A 173 -20.03 4.81 20.38
CA SER A 173 -19.99 3.92 21.54
C SER A 173 -19.83 2.46 21.14
N GLN A 174 -20.35 2.07 19.98
CA GLN A 174 -20.30 0.71 19.41
C GLN A 174 -19.00 0.41 18.66
N VAL A 175 -18.15 1.40 18.40
CA VAL A 175 -16.88 1.23 17.66
C VAL A 175 -15.83 0.66 18.60
N ALA A 176 -15.14 -0.40 18.16
CA ALA A 176 -13.98 -0.92 18.87
C ALA A 176 -12.79 0.03 18.78
N VAL A 177 -11.83 -0.10 19.69
CA VAL A 177 -10.54 0.59 19.60
C VAL A 177 -9.84 0.19 18.28
N ARG A 178 -9.37 1.17 17.51
CA ARG A 178 -8.82 1.03 16.15
C ARG A 178 -9.86 0.51 15.13
N GLY A 179 -11.14 0.68 15.42
CA GLY A 179 -12.23 0.34 14.51
C GLY A 179 -12.35 1.34 13.35
N GLU A 180 -13.22 1.00 12.41
CA GLU A 180 -13.50 1.80 11.22
C GLU A 180 -14.83 2.53 11.35
N VAL A 181 -14.87 3.76 10.87
CA VAL A 181 -16.03 4.65 10.92
C VAL A 181 -16.23 5.24 9.54
N ASN A 182 -17.40 5.06 8.96
CA ASN A 182 -17.74 5.52 7.62
C ASN A 182 -18.69 6.72 7.66
N LEU A 183 -18.47 7.66 6.76
CA LEU A 183 -19.37 8.79 6.51
C LEU A 183 -19.55 8.98 5.01
N THR A 184 -20.73 8.66 4.51
CA THR A 184 -21.11 8.93 3.11
C THR A 184 -21.78 10.30 3.01
N VAL A 185 -21.22 11.17 2.20
CA VAL A 185 -21.75 12.50 1.88
C VAL A 185 -22.33 12.46 0.47
N SER A 186 -23.65 12.35 0.38
CA SER A 186 -24.38 12.31 -0.90
C SER A 186 -24.53 13.71 -1.47
N GLY A 187 -24.36 13.87 -2.78
CA GLY A 187 -24.54 15.13 -3.50
C GLY A 187 -23.42 15.39 -4.50
N THR A 188 -23.70 16.28 -5.46
CA THR A 188 -22.82 16.59 -6.60
C THR A 188 -22.02 17.88 -6.42
N ALA A 189 -22.03 18.48 -5.22
CA ALA A 189 -21.35 19.73 -4.94
C ALA A 189 -19.88 19.71 -5.36
N ALA A 190 -19.41 20.85 -5.86
CA ALA A 190 -18.01 20.99 -6.27
C ALA A 190 -17.04 20.94 -5.09
N GLU A 191 -17.51 21.33 -3.91
CA GLU A 191 -16.78 21.27 -2.64
C GLU A 191 -17.64 20.62 -1.56
N ASN A 192 -17.06 19.67 -0.83
CA ASN A 192 -17.65 19.04 0.35
C ASN A 192 -16.81 19.42 1.58
N ARG A 193 -17.44 20.07 2.53
CA ARG A 193 -16.83 20.53 3.79
C ARG A 193 -17.47 19.78 4.94
N ILE A 194 -16.71 18.92 5.60
CA ILE A 194 -17.17 18.05 6.67
C ILE A 194 -16.59 18.54 8.00
N THR A 195 -17.47 18.89 8.93
CA THR A 195 -17.11 19.34 10.27
C THR A 195 -17.40 18.25 11.30
N ILE A 196 -16.38 17.89 12.07
CA ILE A 196 -16.45 16.96 13.20
C ILE A 196 -16.25 17.79 14.47
N PRO A 197 -17.31 17.98 15.29
CA PRO A 197 -17.23 18.76 16.54
C PRO A 197 -16.25 18.13 17.54
N SER A 198 -15.70 18.96 18.43
CA SER A 198 -14.70 18.56 19.42
C SER A 198 -15.08 17.34 20.26
N PRO A 199 -16.31 17.22 20.80
CA PRO A 199 -16.67 16.05 21.60
C PRO A 199 -16.62 14.74 20.80
N VAL A 200 -17.07 14.79 19.53
CA VAL A 200 -17.06 13.65 18.61
C VAL A 200 -15.62 13.29 18.23
N PHE A 201 -14.81 14.30 17.90
CA PHE A 201 -13.40 14.12 17.53
C PHE A 201 -12.60 13.47 18.66
N LYS A 202 -12.81 13.89 19.93
CA LYS A 202 -12.14 13.29 21.09
C LYS A 202 -12.46 11.81 21.26
N ILE A 203 -13.72 11.41 21.10
CA ILE A 203 -14.11 9.98 21.16
C ILE A 203 -13.41 9.19 20.04
N MET A 204 -13.35 9.74 18.83
CA MET A 204 -12.66 9.12 17.70
C MET A 204 -11.17 8.99 17.94
N GLU A 205 -10.53 10.01 18.52
CA GLU A 205 -9.11 10.04 18.84
C GLU A 205 -8.78 9.02 19.95
N GLU A 206 -9.54 9.00 21.06
CA GLU A 206 -9.38 8.05 22.16
C GLU A 206 -9.49 6.59 21.69
N LYS A 207 -10.40 6.33 20.77
CA LYS A 207 -10.57 5.01 20.16
C LYS A 207 -9.57 4.75 19.01
N ALA A 208 -8.77 5.73 18.63
CA ALA A 208 -7.80 5.63 17.53
C ALA A 208 -8.44 5.12 16.22
N VAL A 209 -9.66 5.55 15.92
CA VAL A 209 -10.43 5.05 14.76
C VAL A 209 -9.79 5.42 13.43
N THR A 210 -10.15 4.71 12.38
CA THR A 210 -9.93 5.11 10.99
C THR A 210 -11.25 5.68 10.45
N LEU A 211 -11.23 6.95 10.08
CA LEU A 211 -12.36 7.63 9.46
C LEU A 211 -12.28 7.49 7.95
N GLU A 212 -13.33 6.94 7.36
CA GLU A 212 -13.52 6.88 5.91
C GLU A 212 -14.65 7.81 5.50
N ILE A 213 -14.34 8.79 4.67
CA ILE A 213 -15.31 9.72 4.07
C ILE A 213 -15.44 9.37 2.60
N GLN A 214 -16.67 9.21 2.14
CA GLN A 214 -16.98 8.95 0.73
C GLN A 214 -17.91 10.05 0.21
N THR A 215 -17.51 10.69 -0.88
CA THR A 215 -18.34 11.58 -1.69
C THR A 215 -18.59 10.94 -3.05
N GLU A 216 -19.42 11.54 -3.89
CA GLU A 216 -19.63 11.04 -5.25
C GLU A 216 -18.35 11.03 -6.11
N SER A 217 -17.47 12.01 -5.91
CA SER A 217 -16.27 12.21 -6.74
C SER A 217 -14.99 11.64 -6.15
N ALA A 218 -14.91 11.50 -4.83
CA ALA A 218 -13.68 11.08 -4.16
C ALA A 218 -13.96 10.48 -2.78
N GLY A 219 -13.01 9.67 -2.31
CA GLY A 219 -12.95 9.16 -0.95
C GLY A 219 -11.74 9.69 -0.20
N TYR A 220 -11.81 9.69 1.14
CA TYR A 220 -10.72 10.07 2.02
C TYR A 220 -10.68 9.15 3.23
N THR A 221 -9.58 8.42 3.43
CA THR A 221 -9.39 7.53 4.57
C THR A 221 -8.31 8.09 5.49
N LEU A 222 -8.70 8.50 6.68
CA LEU A 222 -7.86 9.15 7.68
C LEU A 222 -7.79 8.29 8.95
N PRO A 223 -6.71 7.53 9.17
CA PRO A 223 -6.41 6.99 10.49
C PRO A 223 -6.15 8.15 11.45
N LEU A 224 -6.91 8.26 12.55
CA LEU A 224 -6.79 9.41 13.47
C LEU A 224 -5.38 9.52 14.08
N GLN A 225 -4.67 8.38 14.20
CA GLN A 225 -3.27 8.37 14.62
C GLN A 225 -2.35 9.15 13.66
N ALA A 226 -2.81 9.43 12.41
CA ALA A 226 -2.06 10.28 11.49
C ALA A 226 -1.98 11.75 11.95
N LEU A 227 -2.89 12.16 12.85
CA LEU A 227 -2.95 13.49 13.47
C LEU A 227 -2.24 13.56 14.83
N GLU A 228 -1.62 12.47 15.29
CA GLU A 228 -0.95 12.43 16.58
C GLU A 228 0.11 13.55 16.69
N GLY A 229 0.03 14.31 17.80
CA GLY A 229 0.86 15.50 18.02
C GLY A 229 0.23 16.83 17.52
N GLN A 230 -0.88 16.79 16.79
CA GLN A 230 -1.67 17.98 16.46
C GLN A 230 -2.59 18.33 17.64
N LYS A 231 -2.68 19.61 17.97
CA LYS A 231 -3.69 20.09 18.93
C LYS A 231 -5.00 20.33 18.19
N ALA A 232 -6.11 19.78 18.66
CA ALA A 232 -7.43 19.90 18.02
C ALA A 232 -8.53 20.01 19.07
N ASN A 233 -8.44 21.01 19.97
CA ASN A 233 -9.39 21.19 21.07
C ASN A 233 -10.80 21.63 20.62
N GLY A 234 -10.94 22.17 19.40
CA GLY A 234 -12.20 22.61 18.80
C GLY A 234 -12.79 21.67 17.74
N GLY A 235 -12.11 20.54 17.43
CA GLY A 235 -12.56 19.57 16.43
C GLY A 235 -11.78 19.59 15.13
N LEU A 236 -12.37 19.02 14.07
CA LEU A 236 -11.73 18.77 12.78
C LEU A 236 -12.62 19.23 11.62
N VAL A 237 -12.04 19.82 10.59
CA VAL A 237 -12.70 20.12 9.32
C VAL A 237 -11.93 19.44 8.19
N LEU A 238 -12.65 18.66 7.37
CA LEU A 238 -12.12 18.08 6.16
C LEU A 238 -12.80 18.70 4.95
N THR A 239 -12.01 19.07 3.95
CA THR A 239 -12.53 19.63 2.69
C THR A 239 -12.06 18.76 1.53
N ILE A 240 -13.00 18.36 0.68
CA ILE A 240 -12.77 17.62 -0.58
C ILE A 240 -13.36 18.49 -1.69
N SER A 241 -12.51 19.02 -2.56
CA SER A 241 -12.91 20.04 -3.53
C SER A 241 -12.36 19.73 -4.92
N LYS A 242 -13.22 19.68 -5.93
CA LYS A 242 -12.78 19.67 -7.34
C LYS A 242 -12.12 21.01 -7.65
N ILE A 243 -11.04 21.02 -8.42
CA ILE A 243 -10.44 22.28 -8.89
C ILE A 243 -11.37 22.99 -9.86
N LYS A 244 -11.11 24.28 -10.14
CA LYS A 244 -11.87 25.06 -11.10
C LYS A 244 -11.62 24.58 -12.53
N ALA A 245 -12.60 24.74 -13.42
CA ALA A 245 -12.50 24.32 -14.81
C ALA A 245 -11.29 24.92 -15.56
N GLU A 246 -10.95 26.19 -15.28
CA GLU A 246 -9.79 26.84 -15.88
C GLU A 246 -8.46 26.22 -15.42
N GLU A 247 -8.37 25.86 -14.15
CA GLU A 247 -7.20 25.17 -13.59
C GLU A 247 -7.09 23.74 -14.19
N GLU A 248 -8.24 23.03 -14.32
CA GLU A 248 -8.26 21.71 -14.95
C GLU A 248 -7.75 21.77 -16.39
N LYS A 249 -8.18 22.78 -17.16
CA LYS A 249 -7.73 22.99 -18.54
C LYS A 249 -6.21 23.19 -18.62
N GLN A 250 -5.64 23.98 -17.70
CA GLN A 250 -4.18 24.19 -17.63
C GLN A 250 -3.44 22.89 -17.33
N TRP A 251 -3.92 22.11 -16.35
CA TRP A 251 -3.33 20.82 -16.00
C TRP A 251 -3.45 19.81 -17.13
N ARG A 252 -4.58 19.77 -17.82
CA ARG A 252 -4.78 18.90 -18.99
C ARG A 252 -3.77 19.22 -20.09
N GLN A 253 -3.47 20.48 -20.34
CA GLN A 253 -2.44 20.89 -21.29
C GLN A 253 -1.03 20.51 -20.81
N ALA A 254 -0.71 20.76 -19.55
CA ALA A 254 0.60 20.39 -18.97
C ALA A 254 0.84 18.88 -19.01
N MET A 255 -0.17 18.06 -18.70
CA MET A 255 -0.07 16.59 -18.79
C MET A 255 0.11 16.13 -20.23
N ALA A 256 -0.65 16.69 -21.19
CA ALA A 256 -0.52 16.36 -22.60
C ALA A 256 0.88 16.69 -23.13
N ALA A 257 1.46 17.82 -22.73
CA ALA A 257 2.83 18.20 -23.08
C ALA A 257 3.88 17.20 -22.53
N ALA A 258 3.58 16.54 -21.42
CA ALA A 258 4.41 15.49 -20.83
C ALA A 258 4.11 14.07 -21.42
N GLY A 259 3.22 13.95 -22.41
CA GLY A 259 2.79 12.68 -23.00
C GLY A 259 1.90 11.83 -22.10
N LEU A 260 1.14 12.49 -21.21
CA LEU A 260 0.20 11.87 -20.29
C LEU A 260 -1.23 12.35 -20.59
N GLU A 261 -2.21 11.53 -20.27
CA GLU A 261 -3.62 11.90 -20.34
C GLU A 261 -4.17 12.11 -18.93
N LEU A 262 -4.82 13.24 -18.67
CA LEU A 262 -5.53 13.49 -17.42
C LEU A 262 -6.81 12.65 -17.39
N ALA A 263 -6.79 11.57 -16.62
CA ALA A 263 -7.85 10.56 -16.59
C ALA A 263 -9.00 10.91 -15.62
N VAL A 264 -8.71 11.66 -14.55
CA VAL A 264 -9.71 12.10 -13.55
C VAL A 264 -9.48 13.58 -13.25
N THR A 265 -10.58 14.35 -13.16
CA THR A 265 -10.53 15.74 -12.71
C THR A 265 -9.79 15.85 -11.38
N PRO A 266 -8.81 16.75 -11.25
CA PRO A 266 -8.06 16.91 -10.02
C PRO A 266 -8.93 17.32 -8.83
N VAL A 267 -8.61 16.75 -7.67
CA VAL A 267 -9.31 16.99 -6.41
C VAL A 267 -8.31 17.47 -5.36
N GLU A 268 -8.64 18.58 -4.72
CA GLU A 268 -7.92 19.09 -3.56
C GLU A 268 -8.48 18.47 -2.28
N PHE A 269 -7.58 18.08 -1.39
CA PHE A 269 -7.90 17.56 -0.07
C PHE A 269 -7.24 18.45 0.98
N LYS A 270 -8.02 18.89 1.94
CA LYS A 270 -7.56 19.73 3.04
C LYS A 270 -8.09 19.19 4.37
N VAL A 271 -7.25 19.22 5.39
CA VAL A 271 -7.60 18.89 6.78
C VAL A 271 -7.19 20.06 7.63
N GLU A 272 -8.11 20.56 8.45
CA GLU A 272 -7.89 21.64 9.39
C GLU A 272 -8.30 21.18 10.79
N VAL A 273 -7.42 21.35 11.76
CA VAL A 273 -7.76 21.23 13.18
C VAL A 273 -8.22 22.58 13.68
N ILE A 274 -9.22 22.57 14.56
CA ILE A 274 -9.70 23.79 15.22
C ILE A 274 -9.01 23.89 16.57
N ASN A 275 -8.31 25.00 16.81
CA ASN A 275 -7.62 25.31 18.04
C ASN A 275 -8.06 26.67 18.53
N ASP A 276 -8.67 26.77 19.72
CA ASP A 276 -9.11 28.01 20.32
C ASP A 276 -9.97 28.87 19.35
N GLY A 277 -10.84 28.19 18.60
CA GLY A 277 -11.71 28.76 17.57
C GLY A 277 -11.03 29.11 16.25
N GLN A 278 -9.72 28.91 16.11
CA GLN A 278 -8.98 29.15 14.88
C GLN A 278 -8.71 27.87 14.12
N LYS A 279 -8.88 27.91 12.79
CA LYS A 279 -8.55 26.77 11.91
C LYS A 279 -7.06 26.77 11.58
N GLN A 280 -6.40 25.65 11.83
CA GLN A 280 -5.01 25.43 11.48
C GLN A 280 -4.92 24.26 10.50
N GLU A 281 -4.35 24.49 9.32
CA GLU A 281 -4.19 23.47 8.30
C GLU A 281 -3.15 22.41 8.70
N VAL A 282 -3.54 21.14 8.62
CA VAL A 282 -2.63 19.98 8.77
C VAL A 282 -2.03 19.66 7.40
N ARG A 283 -0.82 20.16 7.17
CA ARG A 283 -0.12 19.95 5.90
C ARG A 283 0.59 18.62 5.83
N GLN A 284 1.05 18.09 6.97
CA GLN A 284 1.79 16.84 7.04
C GLN A 284 1.23 15.91 8.11
N PHE A 285 1.23 14.63 7.81
CA PHE A 285 0.83 13.56 8.69
C PHE A 285 2.04 12.71 9.09
N ASN A 286 1.99 12.09 10.27
CA ASN A 286 3.01 11.14 10.71
C ASN A 286 2.87 9.75 10.04
N ARG A 287 1.72 9.47 9.37
CA ARG A 287 1.43 8.23 8.65
C ARG A 287 0.86 8.52 7.25
N TYR A 288 0.82 7.49 6.41
CA TYR A 288 0.12 7.59 5.12
C TYR A 288 -1.39 7.71 5.33
N VAL A 289 -1.98 8.60 4.57
CA VAL A 289 -3.42 8.86 4.46
C VAL A 289 -3.83 8.51 3.03
N SER A 290 -5.01 7.91 2.85
CA SER A 290 -5.47 7.50 1.53
C SER A 290 -6.51 8.44 0.95
N ARG A 291 -6.45 8.67 -0.36
CA ARG A 291 -7.44 9.40 -1.16
C ARG A 291 -7.84 8.52 -2.31
N THR A 292 -9.13 8.36 -2.50
CA THR A 292 -9.68 7.56 -3.61
C THR A 292 -10.25 8.49 -4.65
N LEU A 293 -9.80 8.37 -5.90
CA LEU A 293 -10.38 9.05 -7.05
C LEU A 293 -11.03 7.99 -7.95
N TYR A 294 -12.26 8.23 -8.39
CA TYR A 294 -13.01 7.27 -9.20
C TYR A 294 -12.81 7.54 -10.68
N TYR A 295 -12.35 6.52 -11.40
CA TYR A 295 -12.15 6.55 -12.85
C TYR A 295 -13.30 5.89 -13.58
N ALA A 296 -13.84 6.56 -14.60
CA ALA A 296 -15.00 6.08 -15.34
C ALA A 296 -14.68 5.06 -16.44
N GLY A 297 -13.38 4.87 -16.77
CA GLY A 297 -12.95 3.93 -17.82
C GLY A 297 -12.90 2.48 -17.36
N THR A 298 -12.35 1.60 -18.21
CA THR A 298 -12.31 0.16 -17.99
C THR A 298 -11.33 -0.28 -16.90
N GLY A 299 -10.33 0.57 -16.59
CA GLY A 299 -9.24 0.28 -15.64
C GLY A 299 -8.19 -0.69 -16.19
N GLN A 300 -8.13 -0.86 -17.52
CA GLN A 300 -7.05 -1.58 -18.19
C GLN A 300 -5.85 -0.66 -18.49
N GLU A 301 -6.08 0.64 -18.40
CA GLU A 301 -5.10 1.68 -18.58
C GLU A 301 -4.07 1.64 -17.43
N ASN A 302 -2.84 2.09 -17.72
CA ASN A 302 -1.83 2.26 -16.68
C ASN A 302 -2.09 3.57 -15.92
N LEU A 303 -2.94 3.49 -14.90
CA LEU A 303 -3.35 4.63 -14.08
C LEU A 303 -2.31 4.93 -12.99
N VAL A 304 -1.91 6.18 -12.90
CA VAL A 304 -0.93 6.68 -11.92
C VAL A 304 -1.50 7.90 -11.21
N GLY A 305 -1.52 7.85 -9.88
CA GLY A 305 -1.82 9.03 -9.08
C GLY A 305 -0.64 10.00 -9.12
N VAL A 306 -0.94 11.26 -9.26
CA VAL A 306 0.05 12.34 -9.22
C VAL A 306 -0.39 13.43 -8.27
N VAL A 307 0.57 14.07 -7.63
CA VAL A 307 0.36 15.32 -6.91
C VAL A 307 0.65 16.48 -7.84
N LEU A 308 -0.16 17.52 -7.76
CA LEU A 308 -0.02 18.76 -8.52
C LEU A 308 0.59 19.84 -7.62
N ASN A 309 1.68 20.43 -8.09
CA ASN A 309 2.47 21.39 -7.33
C ASN A 309 2.09 22.83 -7.69
N ALA A 310 2.21 23.75 -6.74
CA ALA A 310 1.93 25.18 -6.96
C ALA A 310 2.86 25.82 -8.02
N ASP A 311 4.04 25.23 -8.27
CA ASP A 311 4.98 25.68 -9.30
C ASP A 311 4.64 25.19 -10.72
N GLY A 312 3.48 24.51 -10.89
CA GLY A 312 3.05 23.93 -12.15
C GLY A 312 3.69 22.58 -12.49
N SER A 313 4.57 22.06 -11.64
CA SER A 313 5.12 20.71 -11.78
C SER A 313 4.18 19.65 -11.19
N PHE A 314 4.41 18.39 -11.50
CA PHE A 314 3.73 17.26 -10.90
C PHE A 314 4.68 16.12 -10.61
N ALA A 315 4.31 15.25 -9.68
CA ALA A 315 5.11 14.09 -9.31
C ALA A 315 4.24 12.84 -9.05
N PRO A 316 4.74 11.64 -9.38
CA PRO A 316 4.02 10.40 -9.06
C PRO A 316 3.95 10.20 -7.55
N VAL A 317 2.87 9.56 -7.11
CA VAL A 317 2.64 9.18 -5.73
C VAL A 317 2.24 7.70 -5.64
N PRO A 318 2.47 7.04 -4.52
CA PRO A 318 2.01 5.67 -4.29
C PRO A 318 0.55 5.49 -4.66
N THR A 319 0.28 4.53 -5.53
CA THR A 319 -1.03 4.35 -6.16
C THR A 319 -1.41 2.89 -6.23
N LEU A 320 -2.59 2.54 -5.73
CA LEU A 320 -3.23 1.25 -5.94
C LEU A 320 -4.47 1.45 -6.82
N VAL A 321 -4.71 0.51 -7.71
CA VAL A 321 -5.92 0.52 -8.55
C VAL A 321 -6.77 -0.68 -8.17
N THR A 322 -7.96 -0.39 -7.66
CA THR A 322 -8.93 -1.40 -7.22
C THR A 322 -10.27 -1.19 -7.93
N ARG A 323 -11.23 -2.05 -7.69
CA ARG A 323 -12.62 -1.80 -8.07
C ARG A 323 -13.49 -1.83 -6.83
N GLU A 324 -14.28 -0.80 -6.67
CA GLU A 324 -15.19 -0.65 -5.57
C GLU A 324 -16.57 -0.31 -6.14
N ASN A 325 -17.59 -1.05 -5.73
CA ASN A 325 -18.98 -0.84 -6.18
C ASN A 325 -19.13 -0.69 -7.71
N GLY A 326 -18.37 -1.49 -8.48
CA GLY A 326 -18.39 -1.45 -9.95
C GLY A 326 -17.59 -0.31 -10.58
N LYS A 327 -17.05 0.62 -9.80
CA LYS A 327 -16.19 1.72 -10.28
C LYS A 327 -14.71 1.35 -10.14
N VAL A 328 -13.86 1.87 -11.01
CA VAL A 328 -12.41 1.79 -10.86
C VAL A 328 -11.98 2.83 -9.83
N ALA A 329 -11.48 2.37 -8.69
CA ALA A 329 -10.98 3.20 -7.62
C ALA A 329 -9.46 3.30 -7.71
N VAL A 330 -8.95 4.53 -7.78
CA VAL A 330 -7.51 4.83 -7.77
C VAL A 330 -7.16 5.40 -6.41
N VAL A 331 -6.57 4.55 -5.56
CA VAL A 331 -6.23 4.90 -4.19
C VAL A 331 -4.82 5.48 -4.14
N ILE A 332 -4.71 6.74 -3.78
CA ILE A 332 -3.47 7.49 -3.65
C ILE A 332 -3.09 7.56 -2.18
N LYS A 333 -1.85 7.16 -1.86
CA LYS A 333 -1.34 7.19 -0.49
C LYS A 333 -0.23 8.22 -0.36
N ARG A 334 -0.37 9.15 0.60
CA ARG A 334 0.65 10.17 0.88
C ARG A 334 0.54 10.69 2.32
N ARG A 335 1.64 11.25 2.82
CA ARG A 335 1.74 11.81 4.18
C ARG A 335 1.49 13.33 4.23
N SER A 336 0.90 13.91 3.17
CA SER A 336 0.52 15.33 3.14
C SER A 336 -0.77 15.52 2.36
N ASN A 337 -1.45 16.62 2.59
CA ASN A 337 -2.57 17.06 1.77
C ASN A 337 -2.09 17.98 0.63
N SER A 338 -2.78 17.92 -0.48
CA SER A 338 -2.55 18.72 -1.68
C SER A 338 -3.67 18.48 -2.70
N THR A 339 -3.47 18.94 -3.92
CA THR A 339 -4.30 18.60 -5.08
C THR A 339 -3.73 17.35 -5.76
N TYR A 340 -4.58 16.38 -6.00
CA TYR A 340 -4.22 15.11 -6.66
C TYR A 340 -5.01 14.89 -7.92
N ALA A 341 -4.37 14.24 -8.87
CA ALA A 341 -4.98 13.81 -10.12
C ALA A 341 -4.64 12.34 -10.42
N VAL A 342 -5.35 11.75 -11.36
CA VAL A 342 -5.01 10.47 -11.96
C VAL A 342 -4.67 10.71 -13.42
N VAL A 343 -3.55 10.18 -13.86
CA VAL A 343 -3.14 10.20 -15.25
C VAL A 343 -3.09 8.79 -15.82
N ALA A 344 -3.46 8.65 -17.09
CA ALA A 344 -3.19 7.46 -17.87
C ALA A 344 -1.81 7.63 -18.53
N ALA A 345 -0.89 6.76 -18.19
CA ALA A 345 0.48 6.77 -18.69
C ALA A 345 0.71 5.63 -19.68
N SER A 346 1.44 5.88 -20.75
CA SER A 346 1.84 4.85 -21.70
C SER A 346 2.75 3.81 -21.02
N ARG A 347 2.62 2.56 -21.42
CA ARG A 347 3.55 1.52 -20.99
C ARG A 347 4.96 1.86 -21.47
N ARG A 348 5.93 1.78 -20.56
CA ARG A 348 7.34 1.97 -20.87
C ARG A 348 8.01 0.62 -21.04
N THR A 349 8.64 0.42 -22.20
CA THR A 349 9.43 -0.79 -22.50
C THR A 349 10.86 -0.38 -22.85
N PHE A 350 11.80 -1.28 -22.61
CA PHE A 350 13.22 -1.04 -22.87
C PHE A 350 13.81 -2.19 -23.67
N ALA A 351 14.51 -1.87 -24.75
CA ALA A 351 15.05 -2.87 -25.68
C ALA A 351 16.10 -3.79 -25.02
N ASP A 352 16.89 -3.25 -24.09
CA ASP A 352 17.92 -3.97 -23.35
C ASP A 352 17.37 -4.83 -22.18
N LEU A 353 16.05 -4.89 -22.03
CA LEU A 353 15.36 -5.78 -21.10
C LEU A 353 14.70 -6.98 -21.79
N ASN A 354 14.86 -7.16 -23.09
CA ASN A 354 14.33 -8.34 -23.77
C ASN A 354 14.93 -9.59 -23.14
N GLN A 355 14.05 -10.50 -22.63
CA GLN A 355 14.41 -11.72 -21.92
C GLN A 355 15.20 -11.49 -20.61
N HIS A 356 15.32 -10.26 -20.12
CA HIS A 356 15.98 -9.97 -18.85
C HIS A 356 15.03 -10.29 -17.67
N TRP A 357 15.54 -10.91 -16.63
CA TRP A 357 14.78 -11.36 -15.47
C TRP A 357 14.01 -10.21 -14.75
N ALA A 358 14.53 -8.98 -14.76
CA ALA A 358 13.92 -7.83 -14.09
C ALA A 358 12.98 -7.01 -15.03
N ARG A 359 12.67 -7.51 -16.23
CA ARG A 359 11.86 -6.76 -17.21
C ARG A 359 10.53 -6.32 -16.62
N LYS A 360 9.82 -7.24 -15.99
CA LYS A 360 8.48 -6.99 -15.45
C LYS A 360 8.49 -5.89 -14.39
N GLU A 361 9.39 -5.98 -13.43
CA GLU A 361 9.52 -5.05 -12.32
C GLU A 361 9.95 -3.66 -12.80
N VAL A 362 10.91 -3.62 -13.73
CA VAL A 362 11.39 -2.36 -14.33
C VAL A 362 10.28 -1.67 -15.13
N GLU A 363 9.62 -2.38 -16.05
CA GLU A 363 8.56 -1.81 -16.87
C GLU A 363 7.37 -1.35 -16.02
N GLN A 364 7.04 -2.08 -14.94
CA GLN A 364 6.00 -1.73 -13.98
C GLN A 364 6.34 -0.44 -13.22
N LEU A 365 7.55 -0.31 -12.69
CA LEU A 365 7.99 0.89 -11.97
C LEU A 365 8.18 2.09 -12.92
N ALA A 366 8.63 1.85 -14.14
CA ALA A 366 8.77 2.89 -15.17
C ALA A 366 7.40 3.41 -15.64
N GLY A 367 6.42 2.51 -15.82
CA GLY A 367 5.04 2.88 -16.09
C GLY A 367 4.41 3.73 -14.99
N ARG A 368 4.84 3.55 -13.75
CA ARG A 368 4.44 4.38 -12.59
C ARG A 368 5.31 5.63 -12.40
N MET A 369 6.20 5.94 -13.33
CA MET A 369 7.12 7.08 -13.30
C MET A 369 8.09 7.08 -12.11
N ILE A 370 8.25 5.95 -11.41
CA ILE A 370 9.14 5.82 -10.24
C ILE A 370 10.60 5.74 -10.70
N ILE A 371 10.88 4.96 -11.75
CA ILE A 371 12.21 4.83 -12.34
C ILE A 371 12.22 5.32 -13.79
N LYS A 372 13.40 5.67 -14.28
CA LYS A 372 13.59 6.13 -15.66
C LYS A 372 14.70 5.31 -16.32
N GLY A 373 14.61 5.14 -17.65
CA GLY A 373 15.71 4.65 -18.45
C GLY A 373 16.89 5.65 -18.48
N ILE A 374 18.03 5.21 -18.96
CA ILE A 374 19.15 6.10 -19.29
C ILE A 374 18.84 6.94 -20.53
N ASP A 375 17.95 6.41 -21.38
CA ASP A 375 17.31 7.10 -22.49
C ASP A 375 15.90 6.51 -22.75
N ALA A 376 15.28 6.91 -23.85
CA ALA A 376 13.92 6.46 -24.18
C ALA A 376 13.81 4.95 -24.47
N LYS A 377 14.89 4.28 -24.87
CA LYS A 377 14.92 2.90 -25.33
C LYS A 377 15.72 1.95 -24.43
N ARG A 378 16.60 2.47 -23.57
CA ARG A 378 17.51 1.66 -22.75
C ARG A 378 17.36 1.96 -21.27
N PHE A 379 17.38 0.90 -20.48
CA PHE A 379 17.37 0.96 -19.01
C PHE A 379 18.76 0.85 -18.40
N ASN A 380 19.66 0.09 -19.03
CA ASN A 380 20.99 -0.27 -18.52
C ASN A 380 20.90 -1.12 -17.23
N PRO A 381 20.33 -2.34 -17.28
CA PRO A 381 20.06 -3.15 -16.10
C PRO A 381 21.30 -3.50 -15.26
N ALA A 382 22.45 -3.71 -15.88
CA ALA A 382 23.74 -4.02 -15.22
C ALA A 382 24.45 -2.78 -14.64
N GLY A 383 24.07 -1.57 -15.04
CA GLY A 383 24.63 -0.33 -14.54
C GLY A 383 24.49 -0.21 -13.02
N LYS A 384 25.48 0.38 -12.37
CA LYS A 384 25.44 0.56 -10.90
C LYS A 384 24.63 1.79 -10.54
N VAL A 385 23.73 1.64 -9.54
CA VAL A 385 22.92 2.77 -9.07
C VAL A 385 23.76 3.66 -8.15
N THR A 386 23.71 4.97 -8.38
CA THR A 386 24.36 5.97 -7.53
C THR A 386 23.44 6.37 -6.36
N ARG A 387 24.02 6.98 -5.31
CA ARG A 387 23.27 7.48 -4.15
C ARG A 387 22.24 8.53 -4.56
N ALA A 388 22.56 9.41 -5.51
CA ALA A 388 21.62 10.40 -6.04
C ALA A 388 20.46 9.76 -6.81
N GLU A 389 20.74 8.75 -7.65
CA GLU A 389 19.70 8.01 -8.35
C GLU A 389 18.79 7.27 -7.40
N LEU A 390 19.34 6.60 -6.37
CA LEU A 390 18.55 5.90 -5.35
C LEU A 390 17.67 6.89 -4.56
N ALA A 391 18.20 8.06 -4.17
CA ALA A 391 17.44 9.10 -3.51
C ALA A 391 16.23 9.53 -4.37
N ALA A 392 16.46 9.80 -5.66
CA ALA A 392 15.40 10.19 -6.57
C ALA A 392 14.36 9.09 -6.82
N MET A 393 14.77 7.82 -6.86
CA MET A 393 13.86 6.68 -6.98
C MET A 393 12.99 6.54 -5.72
N LEU A 394 13.57 6.64 -4.52
CA LEU A 394 12.85 6.54 -3.25
C LEU A 394 11.88 7.70 -3.03
N VAL A 395 12.28 8.93 -3.33
CA VAL A 395 11.41 10.10 -3.22
C VAL A 395 10.15 9.92 -4.07
N ARG A 396 10.31 9.45 -5.32
CA ARG A 396 9.16 9.16 -6.20
C ARG A 396 8.36 7.95 -5.74
N ALA A 397 9.03 6.89 -5.31
CA ALA A 397 8.39 5.65 -4.86
C ALA A 397 7.52 5.86 -3.61
N LEU A 398 7.97 6.72 -2.71
CA LEU A 398 7.30 7.00 -1.44
C LEU A 398 6.43 8.28 -1.48
N GLY A 399 6.37 8.98 -2.62
CA GLY A 399 5.58 10.20 -2.77
C GLY A 399 6.05 11.34 -1.85
N LEU A 400 7.36 11.48 -1.63
CA LEU A 400 7.93 12.48 -0.73
C LEU A 400 8.10 13.86 -1.37
N SER A 401 8.01 13.97 -2.70
CA SER A 401 8.14 15.24 -3.43
C SER A 401 7.10 16.26 -2.95
N GLU A 402 7.52 17.50 -2.68
CA GLU A 402 6.79 18.68 -2.16
C GLU A 402 6.75 18.89 -0.66
N GLN A 403 7.32 18.04 0.14
CA GLN A 403 7.51 18.46 1.50
C GLN A 403 8.45 19.67 1.46
N GLN A 404 7.96 20.84 1.89
CA GLN A 404 8.85 21.97 2.11
C GLN A 404 9.85 21.49 3.16
N THR A 405 11.04 21.18 2.70
CA THR A 405 12.13 20.83 3.58
C THR A 405 12.54 22.13 4.28
N GLY A 406 11.93 22.38 5.43
CA GLY A 406 12.51 23.31 6.36
C GLY A 406 13.97 22.87 6.56
N SER A 407 14.92 23.71 6.16
CA SER A 407 16.33 23.57 6.47
C SER A 407 16.92 22.16 6.21
N ALA A 408 16.76 21.63 4.98
CA ALA A 408 17.50 20.42 4.59
C ALA A 408 19.00 20.71 4.75
N LYS A 409 19.74 19.80 5.43
CA LYS A 409 21.17 19.91 5.59
C LYS A 409 21.85 20.04 4.21
N ALA A 410 22.44 21.18 3.95
CA ALA A 410 23.21 21.37 2.73
C ALA A 410 24.49 20.51 2.78
N PHE A 411 24.76 19.78 1.70
CA PHE A 411 26.01 19.02 1.56
C PHE A 411 26.94 19.79 0.63
N SER A 412 28.22 19.87 0.98
CA SER A 412 29.22 20.65 0.22
C SER A 412 29.42 20.16 -1.22
N ASP A 413 29.08 18.90 -1.49
CA ASP A 413 29.21 18.23 -2.79
C ASP A 413 27.87 18.02 -3.53
N VAL A 414 26.81 18.73 -3.11
CA VAL A 414 25.48 18.73 -3.76
C VAL A 414 25.17 20.15 -4.22
N PRO A 415 25.53 20.51 -5.47
CA PRO A 415 25.18 21.82 -6.02
C PRO A 415 23.67 22.02 -6.06
N ALA A 416 23.18 23.21 -5.71
CA ALA A 416 21.74 23.52 -5.67
C ALA A 416 21.03 23.31 -7.02
N GLN A 417 21.74 23.50 -8.13
CA GLN A 417 21.24 23.33 -9.50
C GLN A 417 21.34 21.88 -10.01
N ALA A 418 21.95 20.97 -9.24
CA ALA A 418 22.05 19.57 -9.66
C ALA A 418 20.65 18.95 -9.73
N TRP A 419 20.40 18.14 -10.77
CA TRP A 419 19.09 17.50 -10.97
C TRP A 419 18.62 16.66 -9.79
N TYR A 420 19.54 16.22 -8.95
CA TYR A 420 19.29 15.40 -7.77
C TYR A 420 19.20 16.22 -6.46
N ALA A 421 19.49 17.51 -6.48
CA ALA A 421 19.62 18.31 -5.27
C ALA A 421 18.35 18.24 -4.39
N ARG A 422 17.19 18.43 -5.01
CA ARG A 422 15.90 18.34 -4.32
C ARG A 422 15.64 16.92 -3.79
N ALA A 423 15.89 15.89 -4.59
CA ALA A 423 15.67 14.51 -4.16
C ALA A 423 16.60 14.12 -3.00
N VAL A 424 17.85 14.58 -3.00
CA VAL A 424 18.78 14.37 -1.89
C VAL A 424 18.28 15.07 -0.63
N ALA A 425 17.83 16.32 -0.75
CA ALA A 425 17.28 17.07 0.37
C ALA A 425 16.05 16.38 0.98
N GLU A 426 15.10 15.96 0.17
CA GLU A 426 13.87 15.27 0.61
C GLU A 426 14.15 13.90 1.21
N ALA A 427 15.00 13.09 0.59
CA ALA A 427 15.38 11.78 1.10
C ALA A 427 16.14 11.87 2.43
N THR A 428 16.92 12.94 2.60
CA THR A 428 17.66 13.19 3.84
C THR A 428 16.74 13.70 4.95
N ALA A 429 15.84 14.64 4.64
CA ALA A 429 14.84 15.14 5.58
C ALA A 429 13.91 14.03 6.08
N ALA A 430 13.59 13.06 5.20
CA ALA A 430 12.81 11.86 5.55
C ALA A 430 13.62 10.80 6.33
N GLY A 431 14.91 11.04 6.61
CA GLY A 431 15.78 10.10 7.33
C GLY A 431 16.15 8.83 6.55
N LEU A 432 15.88 8.78 5.23
CA LEU A 432 16.18 7.61 4.39
C LEU A 432 17.68 7.48 4.12
N LEU A 433 18.28 8.57 3.67
CA LEU A 433 19.72 8.66 3.44
C LEU A 433 20.34 9.68 4.39
N VAL A 434 21.58 9.44 4.74
CA VAL A 434 22.38 10.36 5.55
C VAL A 434 23.69 10.69 4.83
N GLY A 435 24.25 11.86 5.09
CA GLY A 435 25.58 12.21 4.63
C GLY A 435 26.67 11.50 5.44
N TYR A 436 27.90 11.63 4.98
CA TYR A 436 29.09 11.12 5.67
C TYR A 436 29.57 12.10 6.75
N GLN A 437 30.45 11.62 7.61
CA GLN A 437 31.01 12.43 8.72
C GLN A 437 31.78 13.66 8.24
N ASP A 438 32.32 13.62 7.02
CA ASP A 438 33.02 14.74 6.37
C ASP A 438 32.08 15.84 5.82
N GLY A 439 30.77 15.73 6.09
CA GLY A 439 29.77 16.69 5.61
C GLY A 439 29.39 16.56 4.14
N ARG A 440 29.83 15.51 3.46
CA ARG A 440 29.51 15.20 2.06
C ARG A 440 28.38 14.18 1.95
N PHE A 441 27.66 14.22 0.83
CA PHE A 441 26.65 13.22 0.47
C PHE A 441 27.19 12.14 -0.47
N ARG A 442 28.18 12.47 -1.28
CA ARG A 442 28.78 11.64 -2.34
C ARG A 442 27.74 11.16 -3.37
N PRO A 443 27.06 12.09 -4.07
CA PRO A 443 25.90 11.78 -4.91
C PRO A 443 26.17 10.79 -6.03
N LEU A 444 27.38 10.80 -6.59
CA LEU A 444 27.77 9.94 -7.72
C LEU A 444 28.40 8.59 -7.28
N GLN A 445 28.55 8.37 -5.97
CA GLN A 445 29.09 7.11 -5.45
C GLN A 445 28.07 5.97 -5.64
N PRO A 446 28.45 4.82 -6.23
CA PRO A 446 27.60 3.65 -6.30
C PRO A 446 27.26 3.10 -4.92
N VAL A 447 25.99 2.76 -4.70
CA VAL A 447 25.48 2.22 -3.44
C VAL A 447 25.83 0.73 -3.31
N SER A 448 26.32 0.29 -2.15
CA SER A 448 26.49 -1.13 -1.87
C SER A 448 25.17 -1.82 -1.52
N ARG A 449 25.12 -3.15 -1.61
CA ARG A 449 23.91 -3.91 -1.26
C ARG A 449 23.56 -3.78 0.22
N GLU A 450 24.57 -3.74 1.11
CA GLU A 450 24.34 -3.50 2.55
C GLU A 450 23.85 -2.08 2.84
N GLU A 451 24.41 -1.05 2.17
CA GLU A 451 23.88 0.32 2.27
C GLU A 451 22.42 0.39 1.80
N MET A 452 22.10 -0.30 0.68
CA MET A 452 20.74 -0.33 0.16
C MET A 452 19.79 -1.02 1.14
N ALA A 453 20.17 -2.12 1.78
CA ALA A 453 19.35 -2.82 2.76
C ALA A 453 18.97 -1.90 3.93
N VAL A 454 19.95 -1.18 4.50
CA VAL A 454 19.72 -0.18 5.56
C VAL A 454 18.73 0.90 5.11
N ILE A 455 18.91 1.44 3.91
CA ILE A 455 18.05 2.49 3.36
C ILE A 455 16.61 1.97 3.18
N LEU A 456 16.43 0.76 2.66
CA LEU A 456 15.11 0.19 2.43
C LEU A 456 14.39 -0.19 3.74
N VAL A 457 15.11 -0.62 4.76
CA VAL A 457 14.52 -0.85 6.10
C VAL A 457 14.02 0.47 6.70
N ARG A 458 14.78 1.57 6.55
CA ARG A 458 14.30 2.91 6.94
C ARG A 458 13.05 3.30 6.14
N ALA A 459 13.01 3.00 4.84
CA ALA A 459 11.84 3.24 4.00
C ALA A 459 10.61 2.43 4.45
N MET A 460 10.78 1.17 4.89
CA MET A 460 9.70 0.36 5.47
C MET A 460 9.18 0.98 6.77
N LYS A 461 10.08 1.41 7.67
CA LYS A 461 9.72 2.12 8.91
C LYS A 461 8.95 3.42 8.60
N LEU A 462 9.41 4.20 7.64
CA LEU A 462 8.74 5.43 7.18
C LEU A 462 7.33 5.13 6.61
N ALA A 463 7.19 3.99 5.94
CA ALA A 463 5.90 3.54 5.41
C ALA A 463 4.93 3.03 6.50
N GLY A 464 5.37 2.97 7.75
CA GLY A 464 4.55 2.53 8.88
C GLY A 464 4.64 1.03 9.17
N THR A 465 5.55 0.31 8.52
CA THR A 465 5.79 -1.09 8.84
C THR A 465 6.55 -1.21 10.14
N GLU A 466 6.03 -1.99 11.09
CA GLU A 466 6.76 -2.32 12.31
C GLU A 466 7.93 -3.26 11.95
N VAL A 467 9.13 -2.75 12.08
CA VAL A 467 10.36 -3.51 11.88
C VAL A 467 10.99 -3.76 13.23
N LYS A 468 10.91 -4.99 13.71
CA LYS A 468 11.55 -5.40 14.98
C LYS A 468 13.04 -5.62 14.76
N PRO A 469 13.87 -5.30 15.79
CA PRO A 469 15.27 -5.69 15.77
C PRO A 469 15.40 -7.21 15.55
N GLU A 470 16.22 -7.60 14.59
CA GLU A 470 16.38 -9.00 14.25
C GLU A 470 17.67 -9.57 14.85
N THR A 471 17.61 -10.84 15.15
CA THR A 471 18.71 -11.54 15.82
C THR A 471 19.76 -12.03 14.82
N LYS A 472 20.93 -12.38 15.33
CA LYS A 472 22.00 -13.06 14.56
C LYS A 472 21.52 -14.32 13.85
N ALA A 473 20.40 -14.93 14.27
CA ALA A 473 19.83 -16.12 13.65
C ALA A 473 19.34 -15.87 12.22
N GLU A 474 18.77 -14.68 11.91
CA GLU A 474 18.39 -14.35 10.53
C GLU A 474 19.62 -14.11 9.65
N LEU A 475 20.67 -13.48 10.18
CA LEU A 475 21.93 -13.32 9.46
C LEU A 475 22.62 -14.65 9.19
N ALA A 476 22.57 -15.60 10.12
CA ALA A 476 23.23 -16.90 9.99
C ALA A 476 22.68 -17.74 8.82
N LYS A 477 21.55 -17.36 8.25
CA LYS A 477 21.02 -17.94 7.00
C LYS A 477 21.85 -17.57 5.77
N LEU A 478 22.67 -16.52 5.86
CA LEU A 478 23.53 -16.05 4.78
C LEU A 478 24.94 -16.61 4.96
N GLN A 479 25.49 -17.27 3.94
CA GLN A 479 26.79 -17.94 4.01
C GLN A 479 27.95 -16.98 4.29
N ASP A 480 27.81 -15.73 3.91
CA ASP A 480 28.83 -14.66 4.04
C ASP A 480 28.47 -13.61 5.09
N TRP A 481 27.59 -13.93 6.03
CA TRP A 481 27.09 -12.95 7.00
C TRP A 481 28.19 -12.24 7.81
N GLN A 482 29.31 -12.94 8.09
CA GLN A 482 30.46 -12.40 8.79
C GLN A 482 31.21 -11.30 8.01
N GLN A 483 31.01 -11.24 6.69
CA GLN A 483 31.59 -10.23 5.81
C GLN A 483 30.71 -8.97 5.71
N ILE A 484 29.47 -9.04 6.24
CA ILE A 484 28.57 -7.88 6.29
C ILE A 484 29.09 -6.94 7.40
N SER A 485 29.22 -5.66 7.05
CA SER A 485 29.67 -4.62 7.97
C SER A 485 28.81 -4.60 9.24
N THR A 486 29.43 -4.52 10.40
CA THR A 486 28.74 -4.58 11.71
C THR A 486 27.59 -3.58 11.82
N TRP A 487 27.77 -2.36 11.27
CA TRP A 487 26.75 -1.32 11.26
C TRP A 487 25.52 -1.65 10.43
N ALA A 488 25.61 -2.61 9.48
CA ALA A 488 24.53 -3.00 8.58
C ALA A 488 23.85 -4.32 8.98
N GLN A 489 24.44 -5.10 9.88
CA GLN A 489 24.00 -6.47 10.18
C GLN A 489 22.54 -6.55 10.61
N GLU A 490 22.09 -5.68 11.51
CA GLU A 490 20.71 -5.67 12.01
C GLU A 490 19.71 -5.35 10.87
N ASP A 491 19.99 -4.30 10.10
CA ASP A 491 19.11 -3.92 9.00
C ASP A 491 19.14 -4.93 7.84
N VAL A 492 20.28 -5.57 7.57
CA VAL A 492 20.36 -6.68 6.57
C VAL A 492 19.52 -7.85 7.04
N ALA A 493 19.59 -8.23 8.31
CA ALA A 493 18.74 -9.29 8.88
C ALA A 493 17.25 -8.95 8.71
N ALA A 494 16.87 -7.73 9.06
CA ALA A 494 15.49 -7.24 8.89
C ALA A 494 15.07 -7.24 7.41
N ALA A 495 15.94 -6.79 6.50
CA ALA A 495 15.66 -6.76 5.07
C ALA A 495 15.46 -8.17 4.46
N VAL A 496 16.22 -9.16 4.94
CA VAL A 496 16.06 -10.57 4.55
C VAL A 496 14.76 -11.14 5.10
N LYS A 497 14.46 -10.92 6.37
CA LYS A 497 13.21 -11.36 6.99
C LYS A 497 11.97 -10.74 6.35
N LEU A 498 12.05 -9.47 5.98
CA LEU A 498 11.01 -8.78 5.21
C LEU A 498 10.97 -9.25 3.73
N GLU A 499 11.83 -10.18 3.33
CA GLU A 499 11.97 -10.68 1.95
C GLU A 499 12.20 -9.56 0.91
N LEU A 500 12.77 -8.44 1.33
CA LEU A 500 13.22 -7.39 0.42
C LEU A 500 14.43 -7.87 -0.37
N PHE A 501 15.33 -8.58 0.31
CA PHE A 501 16.51 -9.21 -0.28
C PHE A 501 16.50 -10.72 -0.08
N ALA A 502 17.15 -11.39 -1.02
CA ALA A 502 17.53 -12.80 -0.89
C ALA A 502 19.04 -12.94 -1.12
N GLY A 503 19.61 -14.04 -0.65
CA GLY A 503 20.97 -14.47 -1.03
C GLY A 503 21.03 -14.85 -2.51
N ASP A 504 22.25 -14.95 -3.04
CA ASP A 504 22.51 -15.54 -4.36
C ASP A 504 22.26 -17.06 -4.34
N GLU A 505 22.47 -17.76 -5.48
CA GLU A 505 22.31 -19.22 -5.60
C GLU A 505 23.19 -20.01 -4.61
N LYS A 506 24.22 -19.38 -4.05
CA LYS A 506 25.10 -19.94 -3.01
C LYS A 506 24.71 -19.47 -1.60
N GLY A 507 23.57 -18.82 -1.44
CA GLY A 507 23.11 -18.31 -0.15
C GLY A 507 23.91 -17.12 0.38
N ARG A 508 24.68 -16.39 -0.46
CA ARG A 508 25.49 -15.25 -0.04
C ARG A 508 24.74 -13.94 -0.28
N PHE A 509 24.87 -13.02 0.66
CA PHE A 509 24.31 -11.66 0.54
C PHE A 509 25.15 -10.76 -0.37
N ASN A 510 26.49 -10.93 -0.34
CA ASN A 510 27.44 -10.12 -1.09
C ASN A 510 27.31 -8.61 -0.75
N GLY A 511 27.30 -8.25 0.54
CA GLY A 511 26.99 -6.91 1.06
C GLY A 511 27.81 -5.77 0.46
N GLY A 512 29.12 -5.97 0.24
CA GLY A 512 30.04 -4.99 -0.33
C GLY A 512 29.86 -4.73 -1.85
N ASN A 513 29.17 -5.64 -2.56
CA ASN A 513 28.93 -5.47 -4.01
C ASN A 513 28.07 -4.26 -4.29
N LYS A 514 28.37 -3.54 -5.37
CA LYS A 514 27.57 -2.40 -5.81
C LYS A 514 26.29 -2.87 -6.50
N ALA A 515 25.16 -2.37 -6.02
CA ALA A 515 23.84 -2.74 -6.52
C ALA A 515 23.66 -2.29 -7.97
N SER A 516 23.12 -3.17 -8.79
CA SER A 516 22.74 -2.84 -10.16
C SER A 516 21.38 -2.13 -10.21
N ARG A 517 21.10 -1.46 -11.34
CA ARG A 517 19.80 -0.82 -11.56
C ARG A 517 18.65 -1.83 -11.59
N ALA A 518 18.90 -3.04 -12.13
CA ALA A 518 17.92 -4.12 -12.14
C ALA A 518 17.61 -4.65 -10.72
N GLU A 519 18.65 -4.91 -9.92
CA GLU A 519 18.46 -5.30 -8.51
C GLU A 519 17.73 -4.21 -7.73
N THR A 520 18.07 -2.94 -7.95
CA THR A 520 17.40 -1.80 -7.31
C THR A 520 15.91 -1.75 -7.66
N ALA A 521 15.55 -1.96 -8.93
CA ALA A 521 14.15 -2.00 -9.35
C ALA A 521 13.38 -3.13 -8.64
N LEU A 522 13.95 -4.33 -8.57
CA LEU A 522 13.33 -5.47 -7.90
C LEU A 522 13.06 -5.18 -6.41
N VAL A 523 14.07 -4.68 -5.68
CA VAL A 523 13.92 -4.45 -4.24
C VAL A 523 12.99 -3.26 -3.94
N LEU A 524 12.94 -2.23 -4.81
CA LEU A 524 11.96 -1.16 -4.71
C LEU A 524 10.53 -1.65 -4.95
N GLN A 525 10.32 -2.52 -5.92
CA GLN A 525 9.00 -3.11 -6.18
C GLN A 525 8.55 -3.94 -4.97
N ARG A 526 9.43 -4.77 -4.41
CA ARG A 526 9.15 -5.54 -3.19
C ARG A 526 8.81 -4.63 -2.01
N LEU A 527 9.59 -3.57 -1.79
CA LEU A 527 9.31 -2.56 -0.77
C LEU A 527 7.90 -2.00 -0.91
N LEU A 528 7.53 -1.54 -2.11
CA LEU A 528 6.22 -0.91 -2.35
C LEU A 528 5.06 -1.88 -2.13
N VAL A 529 5.18 -3.12 -2.60
CA VAL A 529 4.15 -4.16 -2.40
C VAL A 529 4.00 -4.48 -0.91
N LYS A 530 5.11 -4.70 -0.19
CA LYS A 530 5.07 -5.05 1.23
C LYS A 530 4.61 -3.89 2.13
N ALA A 531 4.89 -2.67 1.73
CA ALA A 531 4.38 -1.46 2.39
C ALA A 531 2.92 -1.13 2.02
N GLY A 532 2.29 -1.90 1.12
CA GLY A 532 0.94 -1.61 0.63
C GLY A 532 0.85 -0.29 -0.14
N LEU A 533 1.91 0.10 -0.84
CA LEU A 533 2.01 1.34 -1.61
C LEU A 533 1.89 1.11 -3.13
N MET A 534 1.73 -0.17 -3.54
CA MET A 534 1.63 -0.56 -4.94
C MET A 534 0.71 -1.77 -5.12
#